data_7eeb0de4cc01230a1c96a67066cad5c6
#
_entry.id   7eeb0de4cc01230a1c96a67066cad5c6
#
_cell.length_a   1.000
_cell.length_b   1.000
_cell.length_c   1.000
_cell.angle_alpha   90.00
_cell.angle_beta   90.00
_cell.angle_gamma   90.00
#
_symmetry.space_group_name_H-M   'P 1'
#
loop_
_entity.id
_entity.type
_entity.pdbx_description
1 polymer ?
#
loop_
_entity_poly.entity_id
_entity_poly.type
_entity_poly.pdbx_seq_one_letter_code
_entity_poly.pdbx_strand_id
1 'polypeptide(L)'
;FVGHSLGGALAELSAHCCRFFPNVRLITFGKPNVFMRPSKAKMRDLKSQVSFVCGSDMVARIPSIGFCPDAGQTLVYFDNWGKTWVNPPEKYVRRDRGIGDAISDHDMSGYYNLTTIFCDN
;
A
#
# COMPACT_ATOMS: atom_id res chain seq x y z
N PHE A 1 -0.55 -5.01 12.85
CA PHE A 1 0.39 -5.60 11.89
C PHE A 1 1.02 -4.50 11.05
N VAL A 2 2.33 -4.60 10.82
CA VAL A 2 3.10 -3.63 10.01
C VAL A 2 4.07 -4.41 9.15
N GLY A 3 4.26 -3.98 7.89
CA GLY A 3 5.23 -4.62 7.01
C GLY A 3 5.58 -3.82 5.76
N HIS A 4 6.80 -4.07 5.26
CA HIS A 4 7.33 -3.52 4.02
C HIS A 4 7.53 -4.63 3.00
N SER A 5 7.27 -4.36 1.72
CA SER A 5 7.51 -5.29 0.61
C SER A 5 6.79 -6.63 0.84
N LEU A 6 7.47 -7.75 0.71
CA LEU A 6 6.94 -9.08 1.03
C LEU A 6 6.44 -9.17 2.48
N GLY A 7 7.13 -8.54 3.43
CA GLY A 7 6.66 -8.44 4.82
C GLY A 7 5.34 -7.71 4.95
N GLY A 8 5.05 -6.75 4.07
CA GLY A 8 3.74 -6.09 3.97
C GLY A 8 2.64 -7.04 3.51
N ALA A 9 2.93 -7.90 2.52
CA ALA A 9 2.01 -8.94 2.08
C ALA A 9 1.72 -9.96 3.19
N LEU A 10 2.74 -10.40 3.90
CA LEU A 10 2.60 -11.32 5.04
C LEU A 10 1.81 -10.67 6.19
N ALA A 11 2.06 -9.39 6.48
CA ALA A 11 1.31 -8.64 7.48
C ALA A 11 -0.17 -8.54 7.12
N GLU A 12 -0.49 -8.31 5.85
CA GLU A 12 -1.88 -8.28 5.36
C GLU A 12 -2.58 -9.63 5.51
N LEU A 13 -1.93 -10.72 5.07
CA LEU A 13 -2.47 -12.06 5.25
C LEU A 13 -2.71 -12.39 6.73
N SER A 14 -1.75 -12.06 7.59
CA SER A 14 -1.84 -12.28 9.03
C SER A 14 -2.98 -11.47 9.66
N ALA A 15 -3.11 -10.19 9.28
CA ALA A 15 -4.18 -9.33 9.76
C ALA A 15 -5.55 -9.89 9.37
N HIS A 16 -5.69 -10.40 8.14
CA HIS A 16 -6.94 -11.01 7.69
C HIS A 16 -7.24 -12.35 8.37
N CYS A 17 -6.23 -13.16 8.70
CA CYS A 17 -6.41 -14.34 9.54
C CYS A 17 -6.90 -13.97 10.95
N CYS A 18 -6.46 -12.84 11.47
CA CYS A 18 -6.81 -12.34 12.79
C CYS A 18 -8.03 -11.39 12.81
N ARG A 19 -8.74 -11.22 11.71
CA ARG A 19 -9.81 -10.21 11.54
C ARG A 19 -10.95 -10.28 12.55
N PHE A 20 -11.15 -11.43 13.16
CA PHE A 20 -12.18 -11.62 14.18
C PHE A 20 -11.80 -11.08 15.57
N PHE A 21 -10.52 -10.75 15.78
CA PHE A 21 -10.11 -10.09 17.01
C PHE A 21 -10.47 -8.59 16.96
N PRO A 22 -10.86 -8.00 18.10
CA PRO A 22 -11.14 -6.57 18.13
C PRO A 22 -9.88 -5.74 17.86
N ASN A 23 -10.07 -4.61 17.17
CA ASN A 23 -9.03 -3.60 16.95
C ASN A 23 -7.83 -4.04 16.10
N VAL A 24 -7.97 -5.00 15.20
CA VAL A 24 -6.91 -5.34 14.24
C VAL A 24 -6.67 -4.15 13.30
N ARG A 25 -5.43 -3.71 13.23
CA ARG A 25 -4.96 -2.62 12.35
C ARG A 25 -3.81 -3.12 11.49
N LEU A 26 -3.76 -2.63 10.26
CA LEU A 26 -2.73 -2.97 9.28
C LEU A 26 -2.10 -1.71 8.70
N ILE A 27 -0.77 -1.67 8.69
CA ILE A 27 0.00 -0.61 8.04
C ILE A 27 1.04 -1.28 7.13
N THR A 28 1.07 -0.91 5.86
CA THR A 28 1.99 -1.49 4.89
C THR A 28 2.71 -0.43 4.07
N PHE A 29 3.93 -0.76 3.63
CA PHE A 29 4.78 0.09 2.82
C PHE A 29 5.23 -0.68 1.59
N GLY A 30 4.87 -0.22 0.39
CA GLY A 30 5.28 -0.85 -0.87
C GLY A 30 4.94 -2.33 -0.97
N LYS A 31 3.83 -2.77 -0.39
CA LYS A 31 3.45 -4.18 -0.43
C LYS A 31 2.93 -4.59 -1.81
N PRO A 32 3.21 -5.82 -2.28
CA PRO A 32 2.56 -6.38 -3.45
C PRO A 32 1.08 -6.64 -3.21
N ASN A 33 0.32 -6.79 -4.29
CA ASN A 33 -1.08 -7.21 -4.22
C ASN A 33 -1.19 -8.65 -3.75
N VAL A 34 -2.03 -8.92 -2.78
CA VAL A 34 -2.15 -10.24 -2.14
C VAL A 34 -3.42 -10.96 -2.58
N PHE A 35 -4.50 -10.22 -2.84
CA PHE A 35 -5.81 -10.81 -3.05
C PHE A 35 -6.29 -10.69 -4.49
N MET A 36 -6.98 -11.73 -4.94
CA MET A 36 -7.69 -11.71 -6.22
C MET A 36 -8.99 -10.92 -6.09
N ARG A 37 -9.45 -10.34 -7.19
CA ARG A 37 -10.69 -9.52 -7.24
C ARG A 37 -11.91 -10.16 -6.57
N PRO A 38 -12.21 -11.45 -6.71
CA PRO A 38 -13.35 -12.09 -6.05
C PRO A 38 -13.28 -12.08 -4.52
N SER A 39 -12.08 -12.00 -3.95
CA SER A 39 -11.87 -11.98 -2.49
C SER A 39 -12.11 -10.63 -1.85
N LYS A 40 -12.31 -9.59 -2.65
CA LYS A 40 -12.43 -8.20 -2.23
C LYS A 40 -13.53 -7.93 -1.18
N ALA A 41 -14.63 -8.69 -1.23
CA ALA A 41 -15.74 -8.53 -0.29
C ALA A 41 -15.43 -9.00 1.14
N LYS A 42 -14.43 -9.87 1.31
CA LYS A 42 -14.05 -10.46 2.60
C LYS A 42 -13.04 -9.61 3.40
N MET A 43 -12.57 -8.50 2.85
CA MET A 43 -11.43 -7.75 3.34
C MET A 43 -11.79 -6.50 4.16
N ARG A 44 -13.09 -6.28 4.42
CA ARG A 44 -13.58 -5.04 5.06
C ARG A 44 -13.59 -5.04 6.58
N ASP A 45 -13.15 -6.12 7.23
CA ASP A 45 -13.37 -6.35 8.66
C ASP A 45 -12.23 -5.84 9.55
N LEU A 46 -11.18 -5.23 8.98
CA LEU A 46 -10.11 -4.63 9.79
C LEU A 46 -10.56 -3.27 10.34
N LYS A 47 -10.15 -2.96 11.56
CA LYS A 47 -10.43 -1.67 12.20
C LYS A 47 -9.87 -0.49 11.40
N SER A 48 -8.66 -0.65 10.90
CA SER A 48 -8.04 0.29 9.97
C SER A 48 -7.00 -0.41 9.11
N GLN A 49 -6.86 0.06 7.87
CA GLN A 49 -5.88 -0.43 6.94
C GLN A 49 -5.32 0.74 6.13
N VAL A 50 -4.03 0.99 6.29
CA VAL A 50 -3.32 2.06 5.58
C VAL A 50 -2.17 1.47 4.79
N SER A 51 -2.10 1.80 3.52
CA SER A 51 -1.02 1.39 2.63
C SER A 51 -0.30 2.61 2.09
N PHE A 52 1.01 2.67 2.30
CA PHE A 52 1.88 3.70 1.76
C PHE A 52 2.54 3.20 0.48
N VAL A 53 2.49 4.00 -0.58
CA VAL A 53 3.09 3.68 -1.88
C VAL A 53 3.85 4.89 -2.41
N CYS A 54 5.12 4.70 -2.75
CA CYS A 54 5.95 5.70 -3.41
C CYS A 54 5.84 5.58 -4.94
N GLY A 55 5.76 6.67 -5.62
CA GLY A 55 5.78 6.93 -7.04
C GLY A 55 5.86 5.73 -7.99
N SER A 56 7.06 5.39 -8.43
CA SER A 56 7.30 4.31 -9.38
C SER A 56 7.55 2.94 -8.75
N ASP A 57 7.33 2.76 -7.43
CA ASP A 57 7.50 1.47 -6.77
C ASP A 57 6.75 0.35 -7.52
N MET A 58 7.51 -0.50 -8.21
CA MET A 58 6.94 -1.59 -9.01
C MET A 58 6.38 -2.71 -8.15
N VAL A 59 6.95 -2.96 -6.98
CA VAL A 59 6.53 -4.06 -6.10
C VAL A 59 5.10 -3.84 -5.61
N ALA A 60 4.74 -2.60 -5.30
CA ALA A 60 3.40 -2.24 -4.89
C ALA A 60 2.31 -2.46 -5.97
N ARG A 61 2.71 -2.80 -7.20
CA ARG A 61 1.83 -2.96 -8.36
C ARG A 61 1.72 -4.39 -8.88
N ILE A 62 2.49 -5.30 -8.33
CA ILE A 62 2.51 -6.70 -8.76
C ILE A 62 1.94 -7.62 -7.67
N PRO A 63 1.39 -8.77 -8.05
CA PRO A 63 0.92 -9.08 -9.40
C PRO A 63 -0.25 -8.19 -9.83
N SER A 64 -0.34 -7.87 -11.11
CA SER A 64 -1.38 -6.96 -11.64
C SER A 64 -2.57 -7.70 -12.24
N ILE A 65 -2.33 -8.84 -12.89
CA ILE A 65 -3.37 -9.62 -13.57
C ILE A 65 -4.16 -10.45 -12.57
N GLY A 66 -5.46 -10.18 -12.48
CA GLY A 66 -6.36 -10.86 -11.56
C GLY A 66 -6.28 -10.43 -10.10
N PHE A 67 -5.24 -9.68 -9.73
CA PHE A 67 -5.06 -9.14 -8.39
C PHE A 67 -5.46 -7.68 -8.32
N CYS A 68 -5.77 -7.21 -7.14
CA CYS A 68 -6.15 -5.82 -6.92
C CYS A 68 -5.65 -5.34 -5.56
N PRO A 69 -5.46 -4.02 -5.41
CA PRO A 69 -5.31 -3.41 -4.09
C PRO A 69 -6.53 -3.74 -3.23
N ASP A 70 -6.31 -3.85 -1.93
CA ASP A 70 -7.39 -4.11 -1.00
C ASP A 70 -8.44 -2.98 -1.03
N ALA A 71 -9.70 -3.35 -1.14
CA ALA A 71 -10.81 -2.40 -1.26
C ALA A 71 -11.07 -1.59 0.02
N GLY A 72 -10.65 -2.08 1.16
CA GLY A 72 -10.85 -1.44 2.46
C GLY A 72 -9.72 -0.52 2.89
N GLN A 73 -8.63 -0.46 2.13
CA GLN A 73 -7.45 0.30 2.51
C GLN A 73 -7.57 1.79 2.22
N THR A 74 -7.00 2.59 3.10
CA THR A 74 -6.63 3.98 2.80
C THR A 74 -5.27 3.97 2.11
N LEU A 75 -5.21 4.43 0.87
CA LEU A 75 -3.96 4.56 0.13
C LEU A 75 -3.36 5.93 0.37
N VAL A 76 -2.15 5.99 0.93
CA VAL A 76 -1.32 7.19 0.99
C VAL A 76 -0.25 7.07 -0.09
N TYR A 77 -0.33 7.92 -1.09
CA TYR A 77 0.51 7.87 -2.27
C TYR A 77 1.45 9.08 -2.33
N PHE A 78 2.73 8.82 -2.42
CA PHE A 78 3.77 9.84 -2.62
C PHE A 78 4.16 9.86 -4.09
N ASP A 79 3.82 10.93 -4.80
CA ASP A 79 4.13 11.04 -6.21
C ASP A 79 5.59 11.44 -6.48
N ASN A 80 6.01 11.30 -7.73
CA ASN A 80 7.37 11.62 -8.15
C ASN A 80 7.69 13.13 -8.17
N TRP A 81 6.70 13.98 -7.87
CA TRP A 81 6.87 15.44 -7.74
C TRP A 81 6.87 15.93 -6.29
N GLY A 82 6.93 15.01 -5.32
CA GLY A 82 7.00 15.33 -3.90
C GLY A 82 5.66 15.68 -3.26
N LYS A 83 4.54 15.38 -3.93
CA LYS A 83 3.19 15.60 -3.39
C LYS A 83 2.62 14.32 -2.79
N THR A 84 1.92 14.47 -1.67
CA THR A 84 1.22 13.38 -0.99
C THR A 84 -0.27 13.42 -1.32
N TRP A 85 -0.82 12.27 -1.63
CA TRP A 85 -2.23 12.06 -1.95
C TRP A 85 -2.83 11.03 -1.02
N VAL A 86 -4.06 11.24 -0.60
CA VAL A 86 -4.86 10.24 0.10
C VAL A 86 -5.95 9.75 -0.85
N ASN A 87 -5.98 8.45 -1.12
CA ASN A 87 -6.89 7.81 -2.08
C ASN A 87 -6.96 8.53 -3.45
N PRO A 88 -5.81 8.72 -4.12
CA PRO A 88 -5.79 9.40 -5.43
C PRO A 88 -6.60 8.62 -6.47
N PRO A 89 -7.15 9.28 -7.49
CA PRO A 89 -7.77 8.62 -8.62
C PRO A 89 -6.80 7.66 -9.32
N GLU A 90 -7.26 6.49 -9.72
CA GLU A 90 -6.42 5.47 -10.37
C GLU A 90 -5.72 6.02 -11.63
N LYS A 91 -6.40 6.86 -12.40
CA LYS A 91 -5.83 7.52 -13.59
C LYS A 91 -4.59 8.35 -13.26
N TYR A 92 -4.55 8.96 -12.08
CA TYR A 92 -3.42 9.76 -11.63
C TYR A 92 -2.22 8.86 -11.30
N VAL A 93 -2.43 7.82 -10.54
CA VAL A 93 -1.38 6.83 -10.19
C VAL A 93 -0.81 6.18 -11.45
N ARG A 94 -1.64 5.88 -12.44
CA ARG A 94 -1.20 5.33 -13.74
C ARG A 94 -0.34 6.32 -14.52
N ARG A 95 -0.66 7.61 -14.49
CA ARG A 95 0.08 8.66 -15.20
C ARG A 95 1.46 8.90 -14.59
N ASP A 96 1.60 8.74 -13.30
CA ASP A 96 2.86 8.90 -12.57
C ASP A 96 3.84 7.74 -12.83
N ARG A 97 3.37 6.64 -13.41
CA ARG A 97 4.20 5.48 -13.77
C ARG A 97 5.24 5.86 -14.84
N GLY A 98 6.46 5.42 -14.64
CA GLY A 98 7.56 5.63 -15.60
C GLY A 98 8.35 6.92 -15.38
N ILE A 99 8.01 7.68 -14.35
CA ILE A 99 8.81 8.79 -13.86
C ILE A 99 9.45 8.32 -12.55
N GLY A 100 10.76 8.40 -12.43
CA GLY A 100 11.49 7.98 -11.24
C GLY A 100 12.13 6.59 -11.33
N ASP A 101 12.80 6.19 -10.27
CA ASP A 101 13.53 4.93 -10.16
C ASP A 101 12.71 3.92 -9.35
N ALA A 102 12.19 2.92 -10.06
CA ALA A 102 11.33 1.89 -9.49
C ALA A 102 11.98 1.07 -8.35
N ILE A 103 13.31 0.95 -8.36
CA ILE A 103 14.08 0.23 -7.32
C ILE A 103 14.27 1.14 -6.11
N SER A 104 14.71 2.37 -6.34
CA SER A 104 14.88 3.37 -5.29
C SER A 104 13.56 3.67 -4.57
N ASP A 105 12.47 3.79 -5.33
CA ASP A 105 11.14 4.04 -4.76
C ASP A 105 10.62 2.89 -3.88
N HIS A 106 11.18 1.69 -4.05
CA HIS A 106 10.85 0.53 -3.22
C HIS A 106 11.66 0.45 -1.92
N ASP A 107 12.74 1.22 -1.79
CA ASP A 107 13.58 1.17 -0.59
C ASP A 107 12.85 1.72 0.64
N MET A 108 13.00 1.04 1.77
CA MET A 108 12.38 1.42 3.03
C MET A 108 12.86 2.78 3.54
N SER A 109 14.08 3.20 3.22
CA SER A 109 14.59 4.53 3.59
C SER A 109 13.76 5.66 2.98
N GLY A 110 13.34 5.51 1.73
CA GLY A 110 12.42 6.45 1.06
C GLY A 110 11.07 6.51 1.76
N TYR A 111 10.48 5.37 2.06
CA TYR A 111 9.22 5.28 2.79
C TYR A 111 9.32 5.90 4.19
N TYR A 112 10.41 5.62 4.92
CA TYR A 112 10.63 6.20 6.25
C TYR A 112 10.65 7.73 6.21
N ASN A 113 11.44 8.30 5.30
CA ASN A 113 11.56 9.76 5.19
C ASN A 113 10.22 10.43 4.81
N LEU A 114 9.52 9.89 3.83
CA LEU A 114 8.25 10.46 3.36
C LEU A 114 7.13 10.32 4.39
N THR A 115 7.06 9.20 5.11
CA THR A 115 6.05 9.03 6.16
C THR A 115 6.34 9.90 7.37
N THR A 116 7.60 10.14 7.72
CA THR A 116 7.96 11.08 8.79
C THR A 116 7.47 12.47 8.45
N ILE A 117 7.75 12.97 7.24
CA ILE A 117 7.26 14.27 6.79
C ILE A 117 5.72 14.33 6.78
N PHE A 118 5.05 13.27 6.36
CA PHE A 118 3.60 13.20 6.35
C PHE A 118 2.99 13.25 7.75
N CYS A 119 3.61 12.58 8.72
CA CYS A 119 3.09 12.54 10.10
C CYS A 119 3.39 13.84 10.88
N ASP A 120 4.46 14.55 10.52
CA ASP A 120 4.86 15.80 11.18
C ASP A 120 4.07 17.04 10.70
N ASN A 121 3.34 16.89 9.60
CA ASN A 121 2.44 17.93 9.09
C ASN A 121 0.98 17.66 9.46
#